data_8e9409d077cfce9fb71a2974f2bce6e4
#
_entry.id   8e9409d077cfce9fb71a2974f2bce6e4
#
_cell.length_a   1.000
_cell.length_b   1.000
_cell.length_c   1.000
_cell.angle_alpha   90.00
_cell.angle_beta   90.00
_cell.angle_gamma   90.00
#
_symmetry.space_group_name_H-M   'P 1'
#
loop_
_entity.id
_entity.type
_entity.pdbx_description
1 polymer ?
#
loop_
_entity_poly.entity_id
_entity_poly.type
_entity_poly.pdbx_seq_one_letter_code
_entity_poly.pdbx_strand_id
1 'polypeptide(L)'
;DRNSYSKTDNGATFFRMKRDYMGNDQLLPGYNIQMGLCDEYIAVFDVKQYASDMDCFQPLMEKFNHTYGRYPEYPVADAGYGSFNNYLYCEEHGMKKYMKFTMFKKECEDKSYREDPYRAVNFPINEKGNPVCPNGKEFHYLKTRPVRGNKYGRTEEIYQCQDCSNCPHKSKC
;
A
#
# COMPACT_ATOMS: atom_id res chain seq x y z
N ASP A 1 -2.95 -20.80 -1.96
CA ASP A 1 -1.85 -21.50 -2.61
C ASP A 1 -0.62 -20.62 -2.64
N ARG A 2 0.50 -21.10 -2.08
CA ARG A 2 1.81 -20.41 -2.06
C ARG A 2 2.71 -21.05 -3.11
N ASN A 3 3.47 -20.24 -3.85
CA ASN A 3 4.40 -20.71 -4.88
C ASN A 3 5.72 -21.26 -4.29
N SER A 4 5.99 -20.97 -3.00
CA SER A 4 7.19 -21.45 -2.32
C SER A 4 6.93 -21.63 -0.82
N TYR A 5 7.64 -22.58 -0.22
CA TYR A 5 7.58 -22.86 1.21
C TYR A 5 8.93 -23.41 1.71
N SER A 6 9.21 -23.23 2.99
CA SER A 6 10.38 -23.82 3.63
C SER A 6 10.20 -25.33 3.77
N LYS A 7 11.26 -26.10 3.47
CA LYS A 7 11.24 -27.56 3.61
C LYS A 7 11.18 -28.00 5.08
N THR A 8 11.73 -27.20 5.99
CA THR A 8 11.80 -27.49 7.41
C THR A 8 10.58 -26.99 8.18
N ASP A 9 9.95 -25.93 7.68
CA ASP A 9 8.72 -25.36 8.25
C ASP A 9 7.79 -24.87 7.13
N ASN A 10 6.83 -25.70 6.77
CA ASN A 10 5.88 -25.40 5.71
C ASN A 10 4.95 -24.20 6.04
N GLY A 11 4.87 -23.80 7.29
CA GLY A 11 4.15 -22.61 7.74
C GLY A 11 4.89 -21.32 7.43
N ALA A 12 6.20 -21.32 7.39
CA ALA A 12 7.02 -20.13 7.16
C ALA A 12 6.91 -19.61 5.71
N THR A 13 6.93 -18.30 5.57
CA THR A 13 6.96 -17.58 4.29
C THR A 13 8.35 -16.98 4.09
N PHE A 14 8.80 -16.85 2.84
CA PHE A 14 10.08 -16.24 2.53
C PHE A 14 9.99 -14.73 2.52
N PHE A 15 10.85 -14.10 3.33
CA PHE A 15 10.97 -12.65 3.46
C PHE A 15 12.36 -12.16 3.11
N ARG A 16 12.45 -10.95 2.57
CA ARG A 16 13.69 -10.18 2.57
C ARG A 16 13.80 -9.52 3.96
N MET A 17 14.75 -9.99 4.76
CA MET A 17 14.98 -9.42 6.09
C MET A 17 15.55 -8.00 5.97
N LYS A 18 15.19 -7.11 6.90
CA LYS A 18 15.74 -5.74 6.96
C LYS A 18 17.26 -5.71 7.11
N ARG A 19 17.82 -6.72 7.77
CA ARG A 19 19.26 -6.92 7.90
C ARG A 19 19.60 -8.26 7.27
N ASP A 20 20.49 -8.20 6.27
CA ASP A 20 21.02 -9.40 5.64
C ASP A 20 22.19 -9.95 6.48
N TYR A 21 21.87 -10.90 7.36
CA TYR A 21 22.87 -11.55 8.23
C TYR A 21 23.82 -12.47 7.47
N MET A 22 23.40 -12.94 6.29
CA MET A 22 24.21 -13.87 5.46
C MET A 22 25.05 -13.13 4.42
N GLY A 23 24.80 -11.84 4.18
CA GLY A 23 25.50 -11.04 3.19
C GLY A 23 25.33 -11.50 1.74
N ASN A 24 24.24 -12.20 1.42
CA ASN A 24 24.01 -12.82 0.10
C ASN A 24 22.66 -12.47 -0.52
N ASP A 25 21.94 -11.52 0.08
CA ASP A 25 20.63 -11.00 -0.36
C ASP A 25 19.53 -12.08 -0.52
N GLN A 26 19.66 -13.20 0.18
CA GLN A 26 18.69 -14.30 0.15
C GLN A 26 17.43 -13.96 0.92
N LEU A 27 16.31 -14.51 0.42
CA LEU A 27 15.07 -14.56 1.18
C LEU A 27 15.18 -15.65 2.26
N LEU A 28 14.81 -15.32 3.48
CA LEU A 28 14.80 -16.25 4.61
C LEU A 28 13.38 -16.62 5.01
N PRO A 29 13.14 -17.87 5.41
CA PRO A 29 11.84 -18.28 5.91
C PRO A 29 11.57 -17.66 7.29
N GLY A 30 10.34 -17.17 7.50
CA GLY A 30 9.96 -16.54 8.76
C GLY A 30 8.46 -16.31 8.86
N TYR A 31 8.08 -15.67 9.95
CA TYR A 31 6.71 -15.23 10.22
C TYR A 31 6.66 -13.72 10.40
N ASN A 32 5.57 -13.12 9.99
CA ASN A 32 5.29 -11.71 10.27
C ASN A 32 4.54 -11.62 11.60
N ILE A 33 5.21 -11.06 12.62
CA ILE A 33 4.63 -10.88 13.95
C ILE A 33 4.11 -9.46 14.06
N GLN A 34 2.82 -9.33 14.32
CA GLN A 34 2.12 -8.07 14.56
C GLN A 34 1.89 -7.90 16.05
N MET A 35 2.20 -6.72 16.58
CA MET A 35 1.96 -6.40 18.00
C MET A 35 1.29 -5.04 18.13
N GLY A 36 0.18 -5.00 18.87
CA GLY A 36 -0.44 -3.76 19.34
C GLY A 36 -0.01 -3.49 20.77
N LEU A 37 0.55 -2.31 21.02
CA LEU A 37 0.99 -1.87 22.33
C LEU A 37 0.03 -0.82 22.88
N CYS A 38 -0.23 -0.85 24.17
CA CYS A 38 -0.95 0.16 24.92
C CYS A 38 -0.26 0.36 26.26
N ASP A 39 0.15 1.59 26.56
CA ASP A 39 0.83 1.95 27.82
C ASP A 39 2.00 1.00 28.17
N GLU A 40 2.87 0.74 27.18
CA GLU A 40 4.05 -0.16 27.31
C GLU A 40 3.72 -1.66 27.43
N TYR A 41 2.46 -2.04 27.45
CA TYR A 41 2.03 -3.45 27.49
C TYR A 41 1.63 -3.95 26.11
N ILE A 42 1.86 -5.24 25.85
CA ILE A 42 1.35 -5.91 24.66
C ILE A 42 -0.15 -6.16 24.89
N ALA A 43 -0.98 -5.35 24.24
CA ALA A 43 -2.43 -5.49 24.28
C ALA A 43 -2.93 -6.62 23.39
N VAL A 44 -2.32 -6.79 22.21
CA VAL A 44 -2.69 -7.82 21.25
C VAL A 44 -1.47 -8.19 20.41
N PHE A 45 -1.38 -9.44 20.00
CA PHE A 45 -0.39 -9.88 19.02
C PHE A 45 -1.02 -10.88 18.05
N ASP A 46 -0.44 -10.95 16.87
CA ASP A 46 -0.84 -11.93 15.87
C ASP A 46 0.38 -12.38 15.04
N VAL A 47 0.34 -13.62 14.56
CA VAL A 47 1.41 -14.22 13.78
C VAL A 47 0.86 -14.57 12.40
N LYS A 48 1.42 -13.98 11.36
CA LYS A 48 0.94 -14.11 9.99
C LYS A 48 2.01 -14.67 9.06
N GLN A 49 1.53 -15.33 8.03
CA GLN A 49 2.35 -15.80 6.91
C GLN A 49 2.39 -14.78 5.76
N TYR A 50 1.87 -13.56 5.95
CA TYR A 50 1.84 -12.51 4.94
C TYR A 50 3.16 -11.74 4.94
N ALA A 51 3.73 -11.53 3.75
CA ALA A 51 4.93 -10.73 3.61
C ALA A 51 4.68 -9.22 3.77
N SER A 52 3.44 -8.77 3.60
CA SER A 52 3.02 -7.37 3.71
C SER A 52 2.28 -7.12 5.02
N ASP A 53 2.61 -6.02 5.69
CA ASP A 53 1.91 -5.57 6.90
C ASP A 53 0.51 -5.02 6.59
N MET A 54 0.29 -4.58 5.36
CA MET A 54 -0.96 -3.97 4.90
C MET A 54 -2.18 -4.87 5.15
N ASP A 55 -2.03 -6.18 4.91
CA ASP A 55 -3.10 -7.16 5.10
C ASP A 55 -3.20 -7.68 6.54
N CYS A 56 -2.26 -7.27 7.40
CA CYS A 56 -2.23 -7.69 8.81
C CYS A 56 -3.04 -6.77 9.73
N PHE A 57 -3.33 -5.53 9.32
CA PHE A 57 -3.97 -4.53 10.17
C PHE A 57 -5.38 -4.94 10.61
N GLN A 58 -6.26 -5.22 9.67
CA GLN A 58 -7.66 -5.57 9.97
C GLN A 58 -7.76 -6.81 10.87
N PRO A 59 -7.06 -7.93 10.58
CA PRO A 59 -7.08 -9.10 11.47
C PRO A 59 -6.58 -8.80 12.89
N LEU A 60 -5.59 -7.91 13.05
CA LEU A 60 -5.10 -7.50 14.36
C LEU A 60 -6.15 -6.69 15.14
N MET A 61 -6.86 -5.78 14.47
CA MET A 61 -7.95 -4.99 15.05
C MET A 61 -9.14 -5.87 15.45
N GLU A 62 -9.49 -6.85 14.62
CA GLU A 62 -10.53 -7.83 14.95
C GLU A 62 -10.15 -8.65 16.20
N LYS A 63 -8.89 -9.07 16.29
CA LYS A 63 -8.38 -9.79 17.46
C LYS A 63 -8.43 -8.94 18.72
N PHE A 64 -8.08 -7.65 18.59
CA PHE A 64 -8.21 -6.69 19.68
C PHE A 64 -9.67 -6.56 20.12
N ASN A 65 -10.59 -6.37 19.18
CA ASN A 65 -12.03 -6.28 19.47
C ASN A 65 -12.57 -7.55 20.13
N HIS A 66 -12.16 -8.72 19.64
CA HIS A 66 -12.56 -9.98 20.25
C HIS A 66 -12.08 -10.11 21.71
N THR A 67 -10.88 -9.60 22.01
CA THR A 67 -10.28 -9.68 23.35
C THR A 67 -10.92 -8.69 24.34
N TYR A 68 -11.19 -7.45 23.89
CA TYR A 68 -11.61 -6.35 24.77
C TYR A 68 -13.07 -5.91 24.58
N GLY A 69 -13.82 -6.51 23.63
CA GLY A 69 -15.20 -6.14 23.31
C GLY A 69 -15.37 -4.76 22.67
N ARG A 70 -14.26 -4.16 22.17
CA ARG A 70 -14.24 -2.85 21.53
C ARG A 70 -13.02 -2.70 20.63
N TYR A 71 -13.10 -1.82 19.63
CA TYR A 71 -11.94 -1.40 18.87
C TYR A 71 -11.13 -0.33 19.60
N PRO A 72 -9.81 -0.16 19.27
CA PRO A 72 -9.02 0.95 19.82
C PRO A 72 -9.53 2.28 19.24
N GLU A 73 -9.61 3.31 20.07
CA GLU A 73 -10.07 4.62 19.63
C GLU A 73 -9.05 5.28 18.68
N TYR A 74 -7.77 5.14 18.98
CA TYR A 74 -6.65 5.79 18.27
C TYR A 74 -5.60 4.78 17.82
N PRO A 75 -5.84 3.97 16.77
CA PRO A 75 -4.80 3.11 16.24
C PRO A 75 -3.70 3.94 15.57
N VAL A 76 -2.48 3.82 16.09
CA VAL A 76 -1.27 4.42 15.54
C VAL A 76 -0.46 3.33 14.86
N ALA A 77 -0.14 3.51 13.58
CA ALA A 77 0.62 2.52 12.81
C ALA A 77 1.56 3.20 11.81
N ASP A 78 2.60 2.49 11.39
CA ASP A 78 3.51 3.01 10.39
C ASP A 78 2.89 3.02 8.96
N ALA A 79 3.63 3.54 7.99
CA ALA A 79 3.17 3.64 6.61
C ALA A 79 2.99 2.28 5.90
N GLY A 80 3.56 1.19 6.45
CA GLY A 80 3.40 -0.17 5.93
C GLY A 80 1.95 -0.66 6.00
N TYR A 81 1.18 -0.15 6.96
CA TYR A 81 -0.25 -0.46 7.11
C TYR A 81 -1.16 0.47 6.31
N GLY A 82 -0.62 1.58 5.78
CA GLY A 82 -1.40 2.61 5.09
C GLY A 82 -1.98 2.11 3.78
N SER A 83 -3.28 1.86 3.76
CA SER A 83 -4.04 1.51 2.55
C SER A 83 -5.45 2.08 2.58
N PHE A 84 -6.02 2.25 1.40
CA PHE A 84 -7.40 2.72 1.29
C PHE A 84 -8.37 1.79 2.05
N ASN A 85 -8.18 0.48 1.96
CA ASN A 85 -9.01 -0.49 2.67
C ASN A 85 -8.89 -0.32 4.20
N ASN A 86 -7.67 -0.10 4.72
CA ASN A 86 -7.47 0.06 6.16
C ASN A 86 -8.00 1.40 6.67
N TYR A 87 -7.94 2.46 5.85
CA TYR A 87 -8.54 3.75 6.22
C TYR A 87 -10.05 3.67 6.32
N LEU A 88 -10.73 3.06 5.33
CA LEU A 88 -12.17 2.88 5.36
C LEU A 88 -12.61 1.92 6.47
N TYR A 89 -11.86 0.84 6.68
CA TYR A 89 -12.12 -0.05 7.81
C TYR A 89 -12.09 0.68 9.16
N CYS A 90 -11.14 1.59 9.36
CA CYS A 90 -11.12 2.42 10.57
C CYS A 90 -12.37 3.31 10.67
N GLU A 91 -12.80 3.92 9.57
CA GLU A 91 -14.01 4.76 9.54
C GLU A 91 -15.28 3.96 9.85
N GLU A 92 -15.44 2.77 9.27
CA GLU A 92 -16.58 1.89 9.54
C GLU A 92 -16.69 1.48 11.01
N HIS A 93 -15.54 1.33 11.69
CA HIS A 93 -15.49 0.92 13.10
C HIS A 93 -15.28 2.08 14.08
N GLY A 94 -15.41 3.33 13.62
CA GLY A 94 -15.31 4.52 14.46
C GLY A 94 -13.91 4.79 15.03
N MET A 95 -12.85 4.22 14.42
CA MET A 95 -11.47 4.40 14.85
C MET A 95 -10.87 5.67 14.23
N LYS A 96 -10.23 6.50 15.04
CA LYS A 96 -9.51 7.70 14.60
C LYS A 96 -8.08 7.33 14.25
N LYS A 97 -7.86 6.91 13.02
CA LYS A 97 -6.58 6.38 12.53
C LYS A 97 -5.45 7.40 12.48
N TYR A 98 -4.28 7.02 12.98
CA TYR A 98 -3.01 7.75 12.85
C TYR A 98 -2.01 6.88 12.11
N MET A 99 -2.16 6.76 10.79
CA MET A 99 -1.22 6.06 9.93
C MET A 99 -1.01 6.82 8.63
N LYS A 100 0.25 6.90 8.20
CA LYS A 100 0.65 7.55 6.95
C LYS A 100 0.40 6.61 5.78
N PHE A 101 0.14 7.15 4.59
CA PHE A 101 0.17 6.35 3.38
C PHE A 101 1.60 6.02 2.95
N THR A 102 1.80 4.95 2.22
CA THR A 102 3.12 4.38 1.89
C THR A 102 4.11 5.38 1.29
N MET A 103 3.63 6.32 0.46
CA MET A 103 4.48 7.32 -0.21
C MET A 103 4.57 8.65 0.53
N PHE A 104 4.00 8.76 1.75
CA PHE A 104 3.92 10.02 2.51
C PHE A 104 5.26 10.74 2.62
N LYS A 105 6.33 10.02 2.98
CA LYS A 105 7.67 10.61 3.13
C LYS A 105 8.17 11.23 1.82
N LYS A 106 8.03 10.51 0.70
CA LYS A 106 8.42 11.02 -0.61
C LYS A 106 7.58 12.22 -1.05
N GLU A 107 6.27 12.18 -0.82
CA GLU A 107 5.39 13.31 -1.15
C GLU A 107 5.71 14.56 -0.33
N CYS A 108 6.14 14.42 0.93
CA CYS A 108 6.44 15.56 1.79
C CYS A 108 7.88 16.08 1.65
N GLU A 109 8.86 15.18 1.55
CA GLU A 109 10.27 15.54 1.70
C GLU A 109 11.03 15.58 0.37
N ASP A 110 10.60 14.81 -0.66
CA ASP A 110 11.27 14.74 -1.96
C ASP A 110 10.57 15.64 -2.96
N LYS A 111 11.11 16.88 -3.11
CA LYS A 111 10.59 17.84 -4.09
C LYS A 111 10.67 17.32 -5.52
N SER A 112 11.75 16.62 -5.88
CA SER A 112 11.95 16.09 -7.23
C SER A 112 10.91 15.03 -7.59
N TYR A 113 10.56 14.19 -6.63
CA TYR A 113 9.48 13.22 -6.78
C TYR A 113 8.10 13.88 -6.88
N ARG A 114 7.81 14.83 -5.97
CA ARG A 114 6.51 15.52 -5.94
C ARG A 114 6.22 16.32 -7.21
N GLU A 115 7.25 17.00 -7.73
CA GLU A 115 7.14 17.90 -8.88
C GLU A 115 7.57 17.25 -10.21
N ASP A 116 7.82 15.93 -10.23
CA ASP A 116 8.19 15.20 -11.43
C ASP A 116 7.07 15.32 -12.49
N PRO A 117 7.34 15.98 -13.64
CA PRO A 117 6.34 16.21 -14.66
C PRO A 117 5.86 14.92 -15.37
N TYR A 118 6.56 13.80 -15.18
CA TYR A 118 6.18 12.52 -15.77
C TYR A 118 5.28 11.67 -14.88
N ARG A 119 5.01 12.11 -13.66
CA ARG A 119 3.99 11.49 -12.82
C ARG A 119 2.60 11.87 -13.30
N ALA A 120 1.74 10.88 -13.53
CA ALA A 120 0.38 11.09 -14.02
C ALA A 120 -0.44 12.06 -13.16
N VAL A 121 -0.20 12.08 -11.83
CA VAL A 121 -0.87 13.00 -10.90
C VAL A 121 -0.54 14.48 -11.18
N ASN A 122 0.59 14.76 -11.82
CA ASN A 122 1.04 16.09 -12.17
C ASN A 122 0.64 16.52 -13.59
N PHE A 123 -0.03 15.67 -14.35
CA PHE A 123 -0.47 16.03 -15.69
C PHE A 123 -1.57 17.10 -15.60
N PRO A 124 -1.41 18.23 -16.30
CA PRO A 124 -2.47 19.23 -16.38
C PRO A 124 -3.70 18.63 -17.07
N ILE A 125 -4.87 19.07 -16.62
CA ILE A 125 -6.15 18.67 -17.20
C ILE A 125 -6.59 19.78 -18.15
N ASN A 126 -6.92 19.44 -19.39
CA ASN A 126 -7.41 20.40 -20.37
C ASN A 126 -8.90 20.75 -20.17
N GLU A 127 -9.43 21.67 -20.97
CA GLU A 127 -10.82 22.12 -20.91
C GLU A 127 -11.84 20.99 -21.11
N LYS A 128 -11.43 19.89 -21.74
CA LYS A 128 -12.28 18.70 -21.98
C LYS A 128 -12.24 17.70 -20.81
N GLY A 129 -11.46 17.99 -19.77
CA GLY A 129 -11.27 17.07 -18.63
C GLY A 129 -10.24 15.97 -18.88
N ASN A 130 -9.46 16.04 -19.94
CA ASN A 130 -8.47 15.02 -20.30
C ASN A 130 -7.06 15.40 -19.80
N PRO A 131 -6.28 14.45 -19.25
CA PRO A 131 -4.90 14.68 -18.87
C PRO A 131 -4.02 14.95 -20.11
N VAL A 132 -3.05 15.85 -19.99
CA VAL A 132 -2.09 16.18 -21.04
C VAL A 132 -0.68 15.88 -20.53
N CYS A 133 0.08 15.06 -21.27
CA CYS A 133 1.45 14.70 -20.87
C CYS A 133 2.45 15.85 -21.11
N PRO A 134 3.68 15.77 -20.57
CA PRO A 134 4.73 16.77 -20.77
C PRO A 134 5.11 17.02 -22.25
N ASN A 135 4.81 16.09 -23.14
CA ASN A 135 5.00 16.25 -24.59
C ASN A 135 3.77 16.86 -25.30
N GLY A 136 2.81 17.42 -24.56
CA GLY A 136 1.62 18.08 -25.09
C GLY A 136 0.58 17.15 -25.72
N LYS A 137 0.70 15.82 -25.51
CA LYS A 137 -0.27 14.86 -26.04
C LYS A 137 -1.40 14.61 -25.03
N GLU A 138 -2.63 14.59 -25.53
CA GLU A 138 -3.85 14.35 -24.76
C GLU A 138 -4.05 12.85 -24.49
N PHE A 139 -4.48 12.52 -23.30
CA PHE A 139 -4.94 11.17 -22.91
C PHE A 139 -6.45 11.11 -23.00
N HIS A 140 -6.96 10.14 -23.72
CA HIS A 140 -8.41 9.94 -23.85
C HIS A 140 -8.89 8.86 -22.89
N TYR A 141 -10.07 9.06 -22.32
CA TYR A 141 -10.72 8.04 -21.50
C TYR A 141 -10.89 6.75 -22.29
N LEU A 142 -10.45 5.65 -21.69
CA LEU A 142 -10.56 4.32 -22.28
C LEU A 142 -11.68 3.50 -21.62
N LYS A 143 -11.64 3.40 -20.28
CA LYS A 143 -12.60 2.62 -19.49
C LYS A 143 -12.46 2.89 -18.00
N THR A 144 -13.50 2.52 -17.27
CA THR A 144 -13.46 2.39 -15.80
C THR A 144 -13.36 0.91 -15.44
N ARG A 145 -12.54 0.59 -14.44
CA ARG A 145 -12.44 -0.78 -13.91
C ARG A 145 -12.40 -0.77 -12.38
N PRO A 146 -12.81 -1.88 -11.72
CA PRO A 146 -12.59 -2.04 -10.29
C PRO A 146 -11.09 -2.07 -9.95
N VAL A 147 -10.71 -1.41 -8.86
CA VAL A 147 -9.35 -1.53 -8.31
C VAL A 147 -9.17 -2.92 -7.71
N ARG A 148 -8.11 -3.62 -8.13
CA ARG A 148 -7.83 -4.97 -7.65
C ARG A 148 -7.61 -4.99 -6.13
N GLY A 149 -8.20 -5.96 -5.45
CA GLY A 149 -8.05 -6.13 -4.00
C GLY A 149 -8.84 -5.11 -3.16
N ASN A 150 -9.61 -4.23 -3.80
CA ASN A 150 -10.46 -3.29 -3.07
C ASN A 150 -11.75 -3.95 -2.60
N LYS A 151 -12.06 -3.79 -1.30
CA LYS A 151 -13.25 -4.35 -0.66
C LYS A 151 -14.43 -3.36 -0.59
N TYR A 152 -14.21 -2.10 -1.01
CA TYR A 152 -15.14 -0.98 -0.80
C TYR A 152 -15.66 -0.37 -2.10
N GLY A 153 -15.70 -1.14 -3.18
CA GLY A 153 -16.27 -0.70 -4.47
C GLY A 153 -15.47 0.40 -5.20
N ARG A 154 -14.21 0.65 -4.82
CA ARG A 154 -13.37 1.66 -5.49
C ARG A 154 -13.12 1.28 -6.93
N THR A 155 -13.27 2.25 -7.82
CA THR A 155 -12.95 2.14 -9.24
C THR A 155 -11.82 3.07 -9.63
N GLU A 156 -11.17 2.79 -10.75
CA GLU A 156 -10.18 3.65 -11.39
C GLU A 156 -10.55 3.89 -12.84
N GLU A 157 -10.35 5.11 -13.30
CA GLU A 157 -10.50 5.48 -14.70
C GLU A 157 -9.16 5.33 -15.40
N ILE A 158 -9.19 4.66 -16.53
CA ILE A 158 -8.01 4.43 -17.37
C ILE A 158 -8.07 5.38 -18.57
N TYR A 159 -7.01 6.16 -18.71
CA TYR A 159 -6.79 7.04 -19.83
C TYR A 159 -5.60 6.56 -20.65
N GLN A 160 -5.65 6.72 -21.95
CA GLN A 160 -4.61 6.28 -22.87
C GLN A 160 -4.26 7.36 -23.87
N CYS A 161 -2.96 7.58 -24.08
CA CYS A 161 -2.46 8.37 -25.21
C CYS A 161 -2.56 7.55 -26.50
N GLN A 162 -3.02 8.18 -27.60
CA GLN A 162 -3.23 7.49 -28.87
C GLN A 162 -1.91 7.05 -29.53
N ASP A 163 -0.87 7.84 -29.40
CA ASP A 163 0.43 7.53 -30.01
C ASP A 163 1.60 8.05 -29.19
N CYS A 164 2.43 7.11 -28.73
CA CYS A 164 3.69 7.35 -28.03
C CYS A 164 4.90 6.74 -28.76
N SER A 165 4.78 6.31 -30.02
CA SER A 165 5.82 5.58 -30.76
C SER A 165 7.11 6.41 -30.92
N ASN A 166 7.00 7.69 -31.27
CA ASN A 166 8.12 8.60 -31.49
C ASN A 166 8.28 9.64 -30.36
N CYS A 167 7.85 9.31 -29.15
CA CYS A 167 7.94 10.25 -28.05
C CYS A 167 9.38 10.33 -27.48
N PRO A 168 10.02 11.52 -27.44
CA PRO A 168 11.37 11.68 -26.91
C PRO A 168 11.45 11.41 -25.40
N HIS A 169 10.32 11.44 -24.71
CA HIS A 169 10.22 11.21 -23.27
C HIS A 169 9.79 9.79 -22.88
N LYS A 170 9.67 8.88 -23.85
CA LYS A 170 9.15 7.51 -23.62
C LYS A 170 9.91 6.74 -22.53
N SER A 171 11.21 6.98 -22.40
CA SER A 171 12.03 6.32 -21.37
C SER A 171 11.81 6.83 -19.95
N LYS A 172 11.16 7.99 -19.79
CA LYS A 172 10.87 8.63 -18.49
C LYS A 172 9.39 8.50 -18.10
N CYS A 173 8.54 8.09 -19.04
CA CYS A 173 7.09 8.04 -18.90
C CYS A 173 6.58 6.55 -18.60
#